data_17b9eb86ef2ae1cb96f28d30b7a8d3ae
#
_entry.id   17b9eb86ef2ae1cb96f28d30b7a8d3ae
#
_cell.length_a   1.000
_cell.length_b   1.000
_cell.length_c   1.000
_cell.angle_alpha   90.00
_cell.angle_beta   90.00
_cell.angle_gamma   90.00
#
_symmetry.space_group_name_H-M   'P 1'
#
loop_
_entity.id
_entity.type
_entity.pdbx_description
1 polymer ?
#
loop_
_entity_poly.entity_id
_entity_poly.type
_entity_poly.pdbx_seq_one_letter_code
_entity_poly.pdbx_strand_id
1 'polypeptide(L)'
;MEWLKAILEKAKIEDGKLDIDGVMSTVNSEFPKYAVPKNVFNDKVTELKTANKTIEDLKQSNADNEGLQKKITEYEGEIETLKTNALNTAKTYALKEQLSKAGVTDADYLIYKQGGIDKFTFDKDGKPVGVDDILKPLREDKTYSHLFAEKGGAYT
;
A
#
# COMPACT_ATOMS: atom_id res chain seq x y z
N MET A 1 -0.83 12.46 -3.45
CA MET A 1 -0.04 11.79 -4.53
C MET A 1 1.23 12.61 -4.80
N GLU A 2 2.12 12.67 -3.80
CA GLU A 2 3.36 13.45 -3.86
C GLU A 2 4.29 13.03 -5.02
N TRP A 3 4.38 11.72 -5.29
CA TRP A 3 5.17 11.19 -6.39
C TRP A 3 4.71 11.75 -7.76
N LEU A 4 3.39 11.89 -7.98
CA LEU A 4 2.86 12.43 -9.23
C LEU A 4 3.15 13.94 -9.34
N LYS A 5 3.05 14.65 -8.22
CA LYS A 5 3.41 16.07 -8.16
C LYS A 5 4.88 16.26 -8.51
N ALA A 6 5.77 15.45 -7.92
CA ALA A 6 7.21 15.49 -8.23
C ALA A 6 7.54 15.20 -9.71
N ILE A 7 6.75 14.36 -10.38
CA ILE A 7 6.87 14.13 -11.82
C ILE A 7 6.43 15.36 -12.60
N LEU A 8 5.31 15.97 -12.24
CA LEU A 8 4.77 17.14 -12.92
C LEU A 8 5.67 18.38 -12.74
N GLU A 9 6.27 18.57 -11.57
CA GLU A 9 7.23 19.64 -11.29
C GLU A 9 8.52 19.54 -12.14
N LYS A 10 8.89 18.32 -12.55
CA LYS A 10 10.05 18.05 -13.39
C LYS A 10 9.70 17.93 -14.88
N ALA A 11 8.42 18.06 -15.21
CA ALA A 11 7.96 17.91 -16.58
C ALA A 11 8.54 19.01 -17.49
N LYS A 12 8.98 18.63 -18.67
CA LYS A 12 9.52 19.57 -19.67
C LYS A 12 8.39 20.34 -20.33
N ILE A 13 8.66 21.61 -20.61
CA ILE A 13 7.79 22.47 -21.41
C ILE A 13 8.60 22.85 -22.66
N GLU A 14 8.16 22.43 -23.83
CA GLU A 14 8.74 22.73 -25.11
C GLU A 14 7.74 23.55 -25.94
N ASP A 15 8.15 24.68 -26.48
CA ASP A 15 7.30 25.59 -27.22
C ASP A 15 5.99 26.01 -26.51
N GLY A 16 6.07 26.18 -25.19
CA GLY A 16 4.90 26.52 -24.35
C GLY A 16 3.90 25.38 -24.12
N LYS A 17 4.23 24.16 -24.52
CA LYS A 17 3.41 22.96 -24.33
C LYS A 17 4.12 21.98 -23.43
N LEU A 18 3.32 21.35 -22.56
CA LEU A 18 3.80 20.25 -21.71
C LEU A 18 4.17 19.04 -22.57
N ASP A 19 5.35 18.46 -22.34
CA ASP A 19 5.73 17.13 -22.89
C ASP A 19 4.90 16.03 -22.21
N ILE A 20 3.72 15.79 -22.76
CA ILE A 20 2.77 14.80 -22.24
C ILE A 20 3.35 13.39 -22.33
N ASP A 21 4.04 13.05 -23.42
CA ASP A 21 4.56 11.70 -23.64
C ASP A 21 5.69 11.39 -22.66
N GLY A 22 6.57 12.34 -22.37
CA GLY A 22 7.60 12.20 -21.35
C GLY A 22 7.03 12.07 -19.94
N VAL A 23 6.00 12.85 -19.62
CA VAL A 23 5.27 12.71 -18.35
C VAL A 23 4.63 11.35 -18.24
N MET A 24 3.89 10.91 -19.26
CA MET A 24 3.21 9.59 -19.25
C MET A 24 4.19 8.43 -19.18
N SER A 25 5.32 8.51 -19.86
CA SER A 25 6.39 7.52 -19.75
C SER A 25 6.91 7.40 -18.31
N THR A 26 7.18 8.54 -17.67
CA THR A 26 7.64 8.58 -16.28
C THR A 26 6.56 8.09 -15.32
N VAL A 27 5.31 8.49 -15.51
CA VAL A 27 4.16 7.98 -14.71
C VAL A 27 4.05 6.48 -14.83
N ASN A 28 4.10 5.92 -16.03
CA ASN A 28 3.98 4.47 -16.26
C ASN A 28 5.10 3.66 -15.59
N SER A 29 6.32 4.22 -15.53
CA SER A 29 7.45 3.56 -14.87
C SER A 29 7.41 3.66 -13.35
N GLU A 30 6.89 4.76 -12.81
CA GLU A 30 6.82 5.01 -11.36
C GLU A 30 5.55 4.46 -10.70
N PHE A 31 4.42 4.49 -11.41
CA PHE A 31 3.12 4.06 -10.88
C PHE A 31 3.13 2.69 -10.20
N PRO A 32 3.78 1.63 -10.76
CA PRO A 32 3.83 0.32 -10.13
C PRO A 32 4.51 0.30 -8.76
N LYS A 33 5.33 1.29 -8.44
CA LYS A 33 5.99 1.41 -7.13
C LYS A 33 5.05 1.93 -6.04
N TYR A 34 3.98 2.64 -6.43
CA TYR A 34 3.08 3.36 -5.53
C TYR A 34 1.65 2.83 -5.53
N ALA A 35 1.27 2.10 -6.57
CA ALA A 35 -0.07 1.51 -6.66
C ALA A 35 -0.06 0.26 -7.53
N VAL A 36 -0.84 -0.73 -7.14
CA VAL A 36 -1.13 -1.90 -7.97
C VAL A 36 -2.49 -1.66 -8.63
N PRO A 37 -2.59 -1.72 -9.96
CA PRO A 37 -3.88 -1.65 -10.65
C PRO A 37 -4.86 -2.68 -10.09
N LYS A 38 -6.12 -2.29 -9.91
CA LYS A 38 -7.16 -3.15 -9.32
C LYS A 38 -7.34 -4.48 -10.05
N ASN A 39 -7.22 -4.46 -11.38
CA ASN A 39 -7.26 -5.68 -12.20
C ASN A 39 -6.11 -6.62 -11.84
N VAL A 40 -4.87 -6.12 -11.75
CA VAL A 40 -3.70 -6.94 -11.38
C VAL A 40 -3.85 -7.55 -9.98
N PHE A 41 -4.38 -6.77 -9.03
CA PHE A 41 -4.69 -7.28 -7.70
C PHE A 41 -5.76 -8.38 -7.76
N ASN A 42 -6.86 -8.16 -8.48
CA ASN A 42 -7.93 -9.14 -8.63
C ASN A 42 -7.46 -10.41 -9.33
N ASP A 43 -6.60 -10.29 -10.35
CA ASP A 43 -6.01 -11.43 -11.06
C ASP A 43 -5.17 -12.27 -10.09
N LYS A 44 -4.34 -11.64 -9.24
CA LYS A 44 -3.55 -12.33 -8.22
C LYS A 44 -4.41 -12.99 -7.14
N VAL A 45 -5.51 -12.37 -6.74
CA VAL A 45 -6.48 -13.00 -5.83
C VAL A 45 -7.11 -14.24 -6.46
N THR A 46 -7.42 -14.20 -7.76
CA THR A 46 -7.97 -15.34 -8.49
C THR A 46 -6.95 -16.45 -8.67
N GLU A 47 -5.69 -16.12 -9.00
CA GLU A 47 -4.59 -17.07 -9.08
C GLU A 47 -4.37 -17.77 -7.73
N LEU A 48 -4.34 -17.03 -6.63
CA LEU A 48 -4.24 -17.58 -5.27
C LEU A 48 -5.39 -18.55 -4.94
N LYS A 49 -6.63 -18.18 -5.30
CA LYS A 49 -7.79 -19.04 -5.09
C LYS A 49 -7.67 -20.36 -5.87
N THR A 50 -7.20 -20.28 -7.12
CA THR A 50 -6.98 -21.46 -7.97
C THR A 50 -5.86 -22.33 -7.41
N ALA A 51 -4.74 -21.73 -6.98
CA ALA A 51 -3.63 -22.46 -6.38
C ALA A 51 -4.05 -23.20 -5.10
N ASN A 52 -4.81 -22.54 -4.22
CA ASN A 52 -5.34 -23.19 -3.02
C ASN A 52 -6.22 -24.39 -3.34
N LYS A 53 -7.11 -24.26 -4.33
CA LYS A 53 -7.95 -25.37 -4.77
C LYS A 53 -7.13 -26.53 -5.32
N THR A 54 -6.12 -26.23 -6.15
CA THR A 54 -5.22 -27.26 -6.68
C THR A 54 -4.46 -27.99 -5.57
N ILE A 55 -4.01 -27.28 -4.53
CA ILE A 55 -3.35 -27.86 -3.36
C ILE A 55 -4.31 -28.80 -2.63
N GLU A 56 -5.56 -28.38 -2.43
CA GLU A 56 -6.58 -29.19 -1.77
C GLU A 56 -6.88 -30.48 -2.54
N ASP A 57 -7.03 -30.37 -3.88
CA ASP A 57 -7.22 -31.51 -4.78
C ASP A 57 -6.00 -32.46 -4.74
N LEU A 58 -4.77 -31.93 -4.73
CA LEU A 58 -3.54 -32.71 -4.60
C LEU A 58 -3.42 -33.41 -3.24
N LYS A 59 -3.82 -32.78 -2.15
CA LYS A 59 -3.88 -33.41 -0.83
C LYS A 59 -4.79 -34.63 -0.81
N GLN A 60 -5.99 -34.47 -1.36
CA GLN A 60 -6.96 -35.56 -1.43
C GLN A 60 -6.48 -36.72 -2.31
N SER A 61 -5.86 -36.40 -3.46
CA SER A 61 -5.41 -37.41 -4.43
C SER A 61 -4.14 -38.14 -4.02
N ASN A 62 -3.36 -37.60 -3.07
CA ASN A 62 -2.03 -38.11 -2.70
C ASN A 62 -1.86 -38.29 -1.18
N ALA A 63 -2.93 -38.64 -0.50
CA ALA A 63 -2.93 -38.77 0.97
C ALA A 63 -1.86 -39.75 1.50
N ASP A 64 -1.50 -40.76 0.71
CA ASP A 64 -0.53 -41.79 1.08
C ASP A 64 0.93 -41.45 0.68
N ASN A 65 1.17 -40.26 0.08
CA ASN A 65 2.51 -39.86 -0.38
C ASN A 65 3.12 -38.80 0.54
N GLU A 66 3.95 -39.22 1.49
CA GLU A 66 4.61 -38.33 2.48
C GLU A 66 5.40 -37.17 1.84
N GLY A 67 6.11 -37.44 0.73
CA GLY A 67 6.90 -36.41 0.05
C GLY A 67 6.05 -35.30 -0.55
N LEU A 68 4.90 -35.65 -1.11
CA LEU A 68 3.94 -34.70 -1.64
C LEU A 68 3.22 -33.94 -0.54
N GLN A 69 2.85 -34.60 0.56
CA GLN A 69 2.23 -33.97 1.72
C GLN A 69 3.14 -32.89 2.33
N LYS A 70 4.45 -33.16 2.41
CA LYS A 70 5.42 -32.19 2.90
C LYS A 70 5.49 -30.96 2.00
N LYS A 71 5.59 -31.13 0.67
CA LYS A 71 5.59 -30.02 -0.28
C LYS A 71 4.29 -29.21 -0.24
N ILE A 72 3.15 -29.88 -0.10
CA ILE A 72 1.85 -29.21 0.04
C ILE A 72 1.86 -28.31 1.28
N THR A 73 2.36 -28.78 2.42
CA THR A 73 2.44 -28.00 3.66
C THR A 73 3.39 -26.78 3.49
N GLU A 74 4.51 -26.95 2.79
CA GLU A 74 5.42 -25.87 2.48
C GLU A 74 4.73 -24.78 1.63
N TYR A 75 4.03 -25.17 0.55
CA TYR A 75 3.31 -24.23 -0.30
C TYR A 75 2.13 -23.54 0.42
N GLU A 76 1.45 -24.21 1.32
CA GLU A 76 0.42 -23.59 2.16
C GLU A 76 1.02 -22.50 3.05
N GLY A 77 2.19 -22.74 3.64
CA GLY A 77 2.91 -21.76 4.43
C GLY A 77 3.35 -20.54 3.59
N GLU A 78 3.83 -20.77 2.38
CA GLU A 78 4.18 -19.69 1.45
C GLU A 78 2.94 -18.85 1.05
N ILE A 79 1.85 -19.51 0.72
CA ILE A 79 0.58 -18.84 0.38
C ILE A 79 0.06 -18.00 1.53
N GLU A 80 0.11 -18.49 2.76
CA GLU A 80 -0.33 -17.74 3.94
C GLU A 80 0.56 -16.53 4.19
N THR A 81 1.86 -16.68 4.00
CA THR A 81 2.82 -15.57 4.05
C THR A 81 2.51 -14.52 2.98
N LEU A 82 2.28 -14.94 1.74
CA LEU A 82 1.93 -14.04 0.64
C LEU A 82 0.62 -13.28 0.89
N LYS A 83 -0.40 -13.97 1.42
CA LYS A 83 -1.68 -13.34 1.80
C LYS A 83 -1.48 -12.28 2.88
N THR A 84 -0.72 -12.62 3.93
CA THR A 84 -0.43 -11.70 5.02
C THR A 84 0.31 -10.46 4.52
N ASN A 85 1.32 -10.66 3.68
CA ASN A 85 2.08 -9.56 3.09
C ASN A 85 1.20 -8.69 2.18
N ALA A 86 0.35 -9.30 1.35
CA ALA A 86 -0.59 -8.57 0.49
C ALA A 86 -1.58 -7.74 1.32
N LEU A 87 -2.13 -8.32 2.40
CA LEU A 87 -3.04 -7.63 3.30
C LEU A 87 -2.35 -6.46 4.01
N ASN A 88 -1.15 -6.67 4.53
CA ASN A 88 -0.37 -5.62 5.20
C ASN A 88 0.01 -4.50 4.22
N THR A 89 0.34 -4.84 2.98
CA THR A 89 0.58 -3.88 1.93
C THR A 89 -0.66 -3.04 1.66
N ALA A 90 -1.82 -3.67 1.49
CA ALA A 90 -3.10 -2.97 1.26
C ALA A 90 -3.45 -2.04 2.44
N LYS A 91 -3.31 -2.52 3.68
CA LYS A 91 -3.51 -1.71 4.90
C LYS A 91 -2.55 -0.52 4.96
N THR A 92 -1.28 -0.74 4.62
CA THR A 92 -0.27 0.33 4.61
C THR A 92 -0.65 1.42 3.62
N TYR A 93 -1.06 1.04 2.40
CA TYR A 93 -1.50 2.02 1.39
C TYR A 93 -2.75 2.79 1.82
N ALA A 94 -3.76 2.10 2.37
CA ALA A 94 -4.96 2.73 2.87
C ALA A 94 -4.66 3.72 4.02
N LEU A 95 -3.77 3.34 4.93
CA LEU A 95 -3.32 4.19 6.02
C LEU A 95 -2.56 5.42 5.51
N LYS A 96 -1.59 5.24 4.62
CA LYS A 96 -0.84 6.35 4.02
C LYS A 96 -1.76 7.33 3.28
N GLU A 97 -2.72 6.83 2.55
CA GLU A 97 -3.73 7.67 1.88
C GLU A 97 -4.53 8.50 2.87
N GLN A 98 -4.97 7.90 3.98
CA GLN A 98 -5.73 8.61 5.00
C GLN A 98 -4.86 9.62 5.75
N LEU A 99 -3.63 9.27 6.11
CA LEU A 99 -2.66 10.19 6.72
C LEU A 99 -2.36 11.39 5.82
N SER A 100 -2.13 11.15 4.52
CA SER A 100 -1.92 12.22 3.54
C SER A 100 -3.13 13.14 3.41
N LYS A 101 -4.35 12.59 3.35
CA LYS A 101 -5.60 13.37 3.36
C LYS A 101 -5.76 14.18 4.64
N ALA A 102 -5.26 13.68 5.75
CA ALA A 102 -5.23 14.39 7.02
C ALA A 102 -4.10 15.43 7.11
N GLY A 103 -3.33 15.66 6.05
CA GLY A 103 -2.28 16.67 5.97
C GLY A 103 -0.92 16.22 6.52
N VAL A 104 -0.71 14.92 6.71
CA VAL A 104 0.61 14.38 7.07
C VAL A 104 1.52 14.42 5.84
N THR A 105 2.66 15.07 5.95
CA THR A 105 3.63 15.26 4.85
C THR A 105 4.52 14.04 4.62
N ASP A 106 4.85 13.31 5.70
CA ASP A 106 5.63 12.07 5.66
C ASP A 106 4.91 10.97 6.45
N ALA A 107 4.05 10.23 5.75
CA ALA A 107 3.26 9.15 6.33
C ALA A 107 4.14 7.96 6.77
N ASP A 108 5.22 7.67 6.04
CA ASP A 108 6.13 6.57 6.36
C ASP A 108 6.86 6.82 7.67
N TYR A 109 7.40 8.01 7.82
CA TYR A 109 8.06 8.40 9.07
C TYR A 109 7.09 8.41 10.25
N LEU A 110 5.86 8.91 10.05
CA LEU A 110 4.85 8.89 11.11
C LEU A 110 4.51 7.45 11.54
N ILE A 111 4.26 6.56 10.60
CA ILE A 111 3.98 5.13 10.86
C ILE A 111 5.15 4.51 11.64
N TYR A 112 6.38 4.76 11.20
CA TYR A 112 7.58 4.27 11.89
C TYR A 112 7.67 4.80 13.32
N LYS A 113 7.45 6.09 13.53
CA LYS A 113 7.49 6.73 14.86
C LYS A 113 6.40 6.21 15.81
N GLN A 114 5.25 5.83 15.29
CA GLN A 114 4.18 5.22 16.07
C GLN A 114 4.44 3.75 16.42
N GLY A 115 5.52 3.15 15.89
CA GLY A 115 5.89 1.75 16.17
C GLY A 115 5.36 0.75 15.13
N GLY A 116 5.07 1.22 13.92
CA GLY A 116 4.66 0.40 12.78
C GLY A 116 3.15 0.34 12.56
N ILE A 117 2.78 -0.35 11.50
CA ILE A 117 1.38 -0.47 11.06
C ILE A 117 0.48 -1.14 12.09
N ASP A 118 1.03 -2.03 12.92
CA ASP A 118 0.31 -2.80 13.94
C ASP A 118 -0.24 -1.92 15.09
N LYS A 119 0.18 -0.67 15.16
CA LYS A 119 -0.33 0.32 16.13
C LYS A 119 -1.57 1.04 15.66
N PHE A 120 -1.97 0.81 14.41
CA PHE A 120 -3.20 1.38 13.83
C PHE A 120 -4.28 0.31 13.77
N THR A 121 -5.52 0.75 13.98
CA THR A 121 -6.70 -0.12 13.92
C THR A 121 -7.26 -0.11 12.51
N PHE A 122 -7.68 -1.31 12.04
CA PHE A 122 -8.31 -1.48 10.73
C PHE A 122 -9.63 -2.20 10.90
N ASP A 123 -10.60 -1.86 10.06
CA ASP A 123 -11.84 -2.60 9.94
C ASP A 123 -11.65 -3.92 9.18
N LYS A 124 -12.74 -4.69 9.03
CA LYS A 124 -12.75 -5.97 8.30
C LYS A 124 -12.36 -5.86 6.82
N ASP A 125 -12.50 -4.67 6.24
CA ASP A 125 -12.19 -4.38 4.84
C ASP A 125 -10.76 -3.79 4.68
N GLY A 126 -9.98 -3.74 5.78
CA GLY A 126 -8.62 -3.23 5.80
C GLY A 126 -8.50 -1.71 5.77
N LYS A 127 -9.59 -0.98 6.03
CA LYS A 127 -9.58 0.48 6.10
C LYS A 127 -9.17 0.93 7.50
N PRO A 128 -8.30 1.95 7.60
CA PRO A 128 -7.88 2.46 8.90
C PRO A 128 -9.05 3.12 9.64
N VAL A 129 -9.09 2.90 10.96
CA VAL A 129 -10.13 3.43 11.86
C VAL A 129 -9.47 4.20 13.00
N GLY A 130 -10.06 5.32 13.42
CA GLY A 130 -9.57 6.10 14.57
C GLY A 130 -8.27 6.86 14.29
N VAL A 131 -7.90 7.08 13.04
CA VAL A 131 -6.66 7.79 12.68
C VAL A 131 -6.65 9.21 13.21
N ASP A 132 -7.79 9.91 13.19
CA ASP A 132 -7.88 11.28 13.68
C ASP A 132 -7.63 11.39 15.19
N ASP A 133 -8.02 10.38 15.96
CA ASP A 133 -7.75 10.34 17.40
C ASP A 133 -6.26 10.20 17.70
N ILE A 134 -5.53 9.46 16.85
CA ILE A 134 -4.06 9.34 16.93
C ILE A 134 -3.40 10.66 16.50
N LEU A 135 -3.90 11.29 15.44
CA LEU A 135 -3.29 12.52 14.90
C LEU A 135 -3.52 13.75 15.75
N LYS A 136 -4.63 13.83 16.48
CA LYS A 136 -4.99 15.00 17.29
C LYS A 136 -3.92 15.39 18.29
N PRO A 137 -3.43 14.49 19.19
CA PRO A 137 -2.36 14.83 20.11
C PRO A 137 -1.02 15.13 19.40
N LEU A 138 -0.75 14.48 18.27
CA LEU A 138 0.50 14.69 17.53
C LEU A 138 0.55 16.06 16.85
N ARG A 139 -0.59 16.62 16.45
CA ARG A 139 -0.66 17.98 15.89
C ARG A 139 -0.35 19.06 16.95
N GLU A 140 -0.68 18.80 18.21
CA GLU A 140 -0.46 19.70 19.33
C GLU A 140 0.98 19.59 19.85
N ASP A 141 1.67 18.50 19.56
CA ASP A 141 3.06 18.26 19.98
C ASP A 141 4.04 18.93 19.01
N LYS A 142 4.82 19.87 19.53
CA LYS A 142 5.86 20.60 18.77
C LYS A 142 6.89 19.68 18.11
N THR A 143 7.12 18.51 18.68
CA THR A 143 8.06 17.52 18.14
C THR A 143 7.60 16.97 16.79
N TYR A 144 6.29 16.92 16.57
CA TYR A 144 5.68 16.36 15.37
C TYR A 144 5.09 17.41 14.43
N SER A 145 5.11 18.70 14.80
CA SER A 145 4.49 19.79 14.01
C SER A 145 5.00 19.84 12.56
N HIS A 146 6.28 19.54 12.34
CA HIS A 146 6.89 19.50 11.00
C HIS A 146 6.35 18.41 10.07
N LEU A 147 5.66 17.42 10.62
CA LEU A 147 5.03 16.34 9.84
C LEU A 147 3.65 16.70 9.30
N PHE A 148 3.11 17.85 9.66
CA PHE A 148 1.83 18.32 9.18
C PHE A 148 2.00 19.50 8.23
N ALA A 149 1.30 19.45 7.08
CA ALA A 149 1.24 20.59 6.18
C ALA A 149 0.67 21.80 6.93
N GLU A 150 1.32 22.94 6.81
CA GLU A 150 0.74 24.20 7.29
C GLU A 150 -0.61 24.39 6.59
N LYS A 151 -1.67 24.65 7.37
CA LYS A 151 -2.96 25.04 6.80
C LYS A 151 -2.67 26.28 5.98
N GLY A 152 -2.75 26.16 4.65
CA GLY A 152 -2.38 27.19 3.71
C GLY A 152 -2.89 28.54 4.13
N GLY A 153 -1.98 29.45 4.46
CA GLY A 153 -2.29 30.85 4.57
C GLY A 153 -2.80 31.28 3.19
N ALA A 154 -4.04 31.74 3.14
CA ALA A 154 -4.54 32.44 1.96
C ALA A 154 -3.56 33.59 1.68
N TYR A 155 -2.90 33.53 0.53
CA TYR A 155 -2.21 34.69 0.01
C TYR A 155 -3.28 35.74 -0.26
N THR A 156 -3.35 36.73 0.59
CA THR A 156 -4.06 37.99 0.33
C THR A 156 -3.21 38.86 -0.59
#